data_4d7d70a0ef219d705e60c3cbaafbe027
#
_entry.id   4d7d70a0ef219d705e60c3cbaafbe027
#
_cell.length_a   1.000
_cell.length_b   1.000
_cell.length_c   1.000
_cell.angle_alpha   90.00
_cell.angle_beta   90.00
_cell.angle_gamma   90.00
#
_symmetry.space_group_name_H-M   'P 1'
#
loop_
_entity.id
_entity.type
_entity.pdbx_description
1 polymer ?
#
loop_
_entity_poly.entity_id
_entity_poly.type
_entity_poly.pdbx_seq_one_letter_code
_entity_poly.pdbx_strand_id
1 'polypeptide(L)'
;MTRTFNTRMVFRTMGALLLIESVFMTLALGVSLWYGEADSDVFLLSTIITLLAGIIGLLVGRRAESRMGEREGYVIVAMVWVVFSAFGLLPYYLSGQVPSFTDAWFETMSGFTTTGATIIPDLEVITHGLLFWRSLTQWIGGMGIIVLSIAILPIFGLNGMQLYAAEVSGLTYEKVSPRIADTAKMMWSIYVLLTATEVAALWLCGMDVFDAICHSFSTIATGGFSTHNNSLEFYDSAAIHYTVTFFMFISGINFVLLIYLLRGKARNFFQDEELRWYSVAVLVFAVMLTVGLYIARPGWTGLHMERAFRDSIFTVISSMTSTGYTISDYMYWPVVAWVVIFFFMLTGACAGSTAGGIKWVRLAIILKNGVAEFQRRIHPNAIIPVKLNEKNVPQQTINNIMAFLIFYIFIIVVTVVIFCASGVNFDESIGAAVSAIGNVGISIGQFGPSGTYAEFPMVAKWVMSFVMLIGRLEIFTVLLLFTRALWRK
;
A
#
# COMPACT_ATOMS: atom_id res chain seq x y z
N MET A 1 -11.35 19.27 -32.21
CA MET A 1 -9.95 18.99 -32.56
C MET A 1 -9.47 17.80 -31.75
N THR A 2 -9.17 16.70 -32.42
CA THR A 2 -8.64 15.48 -31.76
C THR A 2 -7.20 15.75 -31.34
N ARG A 3 -7.00 15.77 -30.03
CA ARG A 3 -5.69 16.05 -29.44
C ARG A 3 -4.77 14.84 -29.60
N THR A 4 -3.61 15.04 -30.25
CA THR A 4 -2.57 14.01 -30.33
C THR A 4 -1.97 13.75 -28.96
N PHE A 5 -1.64 12.49 -28.64
CA PHE A 5 -1.00 12.07 -27.39
C PHE A 5 0.36 12.79 -27.21
N ASN A 6 0.54 13.44 -26.07
CA ASN A 6 1.73 14.25 -25.79
C ASN A 6 2.85 13.43 -25.13
N THR A 7 3.55 12.63 -25.93
CA THR A 7 4.67 11.77 -25.47
C THR A 7 5.77 12.58 -24.77
N ARG A 8 6.05 13.81 -25.26
CA ARG A 8 7.08 14.67 -24.64
C ARG A 8 6.74 15.06 -23.22
N MET A 9 5.44 15.25 -22.93
CA MET A 9 4.96 15.52 -21.57
C MET A 9 5.19 14.33 -20.62
N VAL A 10 4.94 13.11 -21.12
CA VAL A 10 5.21 11.88 -20.37
C VAL A 10 6.69 11.80 -20.01
N PHE A 11 7.61 11.98 -20.97
CA PHE A 11 9.06 11.95 -20.71
C PHE A 11 9.49 13.04 -19.74
N ARG A 12 8.95 14.26 -19.86
CA ARG A 12 9.27 15.36 -18.94
C ARG A 12 8.85 15.04 -17.50
N THR A 13 7.66 14.49 -17.33
CA THR A 13 7.14 14.11 -16.01
C THR A 13 7.94 12.96 -15.43
N MET A 14 8.20 11.90 -16.19
CA MET A 14 9.03 10.78 -15.76
C MET A 14 10.44 11.24 -15.38
N GLY A 15 11.05 12.11 -16.19
CA GLY A 15 12.37 12.68 -15.91
C GLY A 15 12.40 13.43 -14.57
N ALA A 16 11.38 14.27 -14.31
CA ALA A 16 11.28 14.99 -13.04
C ALA A 16 11.14 14.03 -11.84
N LEU A 17 10.37 12.96 -12.00
CA LEU A 17 10.16 11.95 -10.96
C LEU A 17 11.41 11.13 -10.68
N LEU A 18 12.17 10.74 -11.72
CA LEU A 18 13.46 10.07 -11.55
C LEU A 18 14.49 10.93 -10.83
N LEU A 19 14.47 12.26 -11.01
CA LEU A 19 15.31 13.17 -10.22
C LEU A 19 14.95 13.10 -8.72
N ILE A 20 13.66 12.98 -8.40
CA ILE A 20 13.22 12.82 -7.02
C ILE A 20 13.71 11.46 -6.47
N GLU A 21 13.57 10.40 -7.23
CA GLU A 21 14.06 9.06 -6.84
C GLU A 21 15.56 9.06 -6.59
N SER A 22 16.36 9.73 -7.45
CA SER A 22 17.81 9.85 -7.26
C SER A 22 18.18 10.57 -5.96
N VAL A 23 17.40 11.57 -5.54
CA VAL A 23 17.59 12.23 -4.22
C VAL A 23 17.35 11.26 -3.08
N PHE A 24 16.30 10.43 -3.14
CA PHE A 24 16.06 9.41 -2.12
C PHE A 24 17.13 8.31 -2.11
N MET A 25 17.63 7.89 -3.27
CA MET A 25 18.79 6.97 -3.34
C MET A 25 20.04 7.56 -2.69
N THR A 26 20.24 8.90 -2.77
CA THR A 26 21.34 9.57 -2.09
C THR A 26 21.24 9.46 -0.55
N LEU A 27 20.02 9.38 0.01
CA LEU A 27 19.86 9.13 1.45
C LEU A 27 20.33 7.72 1.82
N ALA A 28 19.98 6.71 1.02
CA ALA A 28 20.46 5.33 1.23
C ALA A 28 21.97 5.23 1.08
N LEU A 29 22.57 5.94 0.10
CA LEU A 29 24.02 6.11 0.00
C LEU A 29 24.62 6.67 1.29
N GLY A 30 23.99 7.70 1.87
CA GLY A 30 24.42 8.29 3.14
C GLY A 30 24.43 7.29 4.30
N VAL A 31 23.43 6.39 4.36
CA VAL A 31 23.37 5.31 5.36
C VAL A 31 24.48 4.30 5.12
N SER A 32 24.67 3.83 3.88
CA SER A 32 25.74 2.88 3.52
C SER A 32 27.13 3.44 3.89
N LEU A 33 27.39 4.72 3.60
CA LEU A 33 28.64 5.40 3.99
C LEU A 33 28.78 5.52 5.51
N TRP A 34 27.69 5.76 6.24
CA TRP A 34 27.71 5.87 7.71
C TRP A 34 28.11 4.56 8.37
N TYR A 35 27.64 3.43 7.84
CA TYR A 35 28.00 2.10 8.34
C TYR A 35 29.32 1.57 7.74
N GLY A 36 29.92 2.26 6.74
CA GLY A 36 31.17 1.86 6.10
C GLY A 36 31.05 0.58 5.28
N GLU A 37 29.90 0.36 4.65
CA GLU A 37 29.59 -0.85 3.90
C GLU A 37 30.13 -0.79 2.46
N ALA A 38 30.40 -1.96 1.88
CA ALA A 38 30.98 -2.08 0.54
C ALA A 38 30.00 -1.74 -0.60
N ASP A 39 28.70 -1.59 -0.31
CA ASP A 39 27.68 -1.26 -1.30
C ASP A 39 27.53 0.25 -1.57
N SER A 40 28.33 1.09 -0.90
CA SER A 40 28.32 2.55 -1.12
C SER A 40 28.63 2.93 -2.57
N ASP A 41 29.58 2.24 -3.22
CA ASP A 41 29.90 2.46 -4.63
C ASP A 41 28.73 2.09 -5.56
N VAL A 42 27.99 1.05 -5.19
CA VAL A 42 26.81 0.59 -5.92
C VAL A 42 25.66 1.62 -5.81
N PHE A 43 25.42 2.16 -4.61
CA PHE A 43 24.43 3.22 -4.43
C PHE A 43 24.83 4.49 -5.18
N LEU A 44 26.11 4.86 -5.18
CA LEU A 44 26.61 6.00 -5.96
C LEU A 44 26.35 5.80 -7.46
N LEU A 45 26.71 4.63 -8.00
CA LEU A 45 26.48 4.29 -9.40
C LEU A 45 24.98 4.31 -9.76
N SER A 46 24.14 3.67 -8.95
CA SER A 46 22.69 3.63 -9.13
C SER A 46 22.08 5.02 -9.13
N THR A 47 22.52 5.88 -8.20
CA THR A 47 22.09 7.28 -8.10
C THR A 47 22.48 8.07 -9.36
N ILE A 48 23.71 7.91 -9.86
CA ILE A 48 24.19 8.58 -11.08
C ILE A 48 23.36 8.12 -12.29
N ILE A 49 23.13 6.83 -12.45
CA ILE A 49 22.34 6.27 -13.56
C ILE A 49 20.92 6.85 -13.54
N THR A 50 20.28 6.85 -12.37
CA THR A 50 18.91 7.38 -12.21
C THR A 50 18.85 8.88 -12.44
N LEU A 51 19.84 9.65 -11.94
CA LEU A 51 19.97 11.08 -12.16
C LEU A 51 20.13 11.41 -13.65
N LEU A 52 21.03 10.72 -14.36
CA LEU A 52 21.25 10.93 -15.81
C LEU A 52 20.00 10.59 -16.60
N ALA A 53 19.32 9.49 -16.29
CA ALA A 53 18.05 9.15 -16.93
C ALA A 53 16.98 10.22 -16.68
N GLY A 54 16.92 10.77 -15.48
CA GLY A 54 16.04 11.89 -15.13
C GLY A 54 16.33 13.14 -15.95
N ILE A 55 17.60 13.53 -16.09
CA ILE A 55 18.04 14.67 -16.88
C ILE A 55 17.69 14.45 -18.37
N ILE A 56 17.97 13.26 -18.92
CA ILE A 56 17.62 12.91 -20.31
C ILE A 56 16.10 13.04 -20.53
N GLY A 57 15.29 12.52 -19.60
CA GLY A 57 13.84 12.65 -19.68
C GLY A 57 13.36 14.10 -19.71
N LEU A 58 13.94 14.99 -18.90
CA LEU A 58 13.65 16.41 -18.90
C LEU A 58 14.07 17.09 -20.22
N LEU A 59 15.25 16.74 -20.76
CA LEU A 59 15.74 17.31 -22.02
C LEU A 59 14.88 16.90 -23.21
N VAL A 60 14.50 15.63 -23.31
CA VAL A 60 13.59 15.11 -24.35
C VAL A 60 12.21 15.79 -24.23
N GLY A 61 11.75 16.00 -23.01
CA GLY A 61 10.49 16.65 -22.70
C GLY A 61 10.50 18.20 -22.74
N ARG A 62 11.64 18.86 -23.00
CA ARG A 62 11.82 20.32 -22.86
C ARG A 62 10.80 21.15 -23.64
N ARG A 63 10.36 20.66 -24.82
CA ARG A 63 9.40 21.36 -25.70
C ARG A 63 7.97 20.83 -25.54
N ALA A 64 7.65 20.16 -24.41
CA ALA A 64 6.31 19.68 -24.16
C ALA A 64 5.34 20.85 -23.89
N GLU A 65 4.15 20.77 -24.46
CA GLU A 65 3.06 21.68 -24.08
C GLU A 65 2.69 21.43 -22.61
N SER A 66 2.44 22.50 -21.85
CA SER A 66 2.15 22.43 -20.41
C SER A 66 0.77 21.86 -20.06
N ARG A 67 -0.09 21.58 -21.05
CA ARG A 67 -1.43 21.05 -20.84
C ARG A 67 -1.41 19.52 -20.90
N MET A 68 -1.67 18.87 -19.78
CA MET A 68 -1.85 17.42 -19.64
C MET A 68 -3.31 17.04 -19.95
N GLY A 69 -3.55 16.00 -20.76
CA GLY A 69 -4.87 15.40 -20.97
C GLY A 69 -5.12 14.23 -20.01
N GLU A 70 -6.35 13.71 -19.96
CA GLU A 70 -6.71 12.55 -19.14
C GLU A 70 -5.92 11.29 -19.54
N ARG A 71 -5.68 11.10 -20.84
CA ARG A 71 -4.92 9.95 -21.36
C ARG A 71 -3.48 9.94 -20.88
N GLU A 72 -2.81 11.09 -21.00
CA GLU A 72 -1.46 11.28 -20.47
C GLU A 72 -1.42 11.04 -18.96
N GLY A 73 -2.45 11.50 -18.23
CA GLY A 73 -2.58 11.28 -16.80
C GLY A 73 -2.59 9.79 -16.44
N TYR A 74 -3.46 8.98 -17.04
CA TYR A 74 -3.53 7.54 -16.79
C TYR A 74 -2.22 6.82 -17.14
N VAL A 75 -1.61 7.16 -18.28
CA VAL A 75 -0.32 6.57 -18.69
C VAL A 75 0.78 6.92 -17.69
N ILE A 76 0.88 8.19 -17.28
CA ILE A 76 1.89 8.63 -16.32
C ILE A 76 1.71 7.90 -14.98
N VAL A 77 0.49 7.84 -14.45
CA VAL A 77 0.18 7.19 -13.17
C VAL A 77 0.62 5.73 -13.17
N ALA A 78 0.35 4.97 -14.23
CA ALA A 78 0.76 3.57 -14.28
C ALA A 78 2.27 3.41 -14.56
N MET A 79 2.83 4.22 -15.47
CA MET A 79 4.23 4.10 -15.87
C MET A 79 5.21 4.54 -14.76
N VAL A 80 4.81 5.44 -13.86
CA VAL A 80 5.66 5.87 -12.73
C VAL A 80 6.09 4.68 -11.89
N TRP A 81 5.19 3.78 -11.53
CA TRP A 81 5.49 2.60 -10.72
C TRP A 81 6.45 1.64 -11.43
N VAL A 82 6.24 1.44 -12.73
CA VAL A 82 7.11 0.61 -13.58
C VAL A 82 8.50 1.23 -13.70
N VAL A 83 8.58 2.54 -13.94
CA VAL A 83 9.85 3.26 -14.10
C VAL A 83 10.61 3.33 -12.79
N PHE A 84 9.95 3.66 -11.68
CA PHE A 84 10.57 3.66 -10.35
C PHE A 84 11.09 2.27 -9.98
N SER A 85 10.31 1.22 -10.22
CA SER A 85 10.80 -0.15 -9.97
C SER A 85 11.98 -0.51 -10.86
N ALA A 86 12.03 -0.03 -12.11
CA ALA A 86 13.14 -0.29 -13.03
C ALA A 86 14.45 0.40 -12.63
N PHE A 87 14.39 1.56 -11.99
CA PHE A 87 15.59 2.25 -11.48
C PHE A 87 15.87 1.87 -10.01
N GLY A 88 14.83 1.69 -9.22
CA GLY A 88 14.94 1.30 -7.81
C GLY A 88 15.50 -0.10 -7.58
N LEU A 89 15.45 -1.00 -8.58
CA LEU A 89 16.08 -2.32 -8.50
C LEU A 89 17.62 -2.27 -8.61
N LEU A 90 18.20 -1.18 -9.14
CA LEU A 90 19.64 -1.09 -9.42
C LEU A 90 20.51 -1.38 -8.18
N PRO A 91 20.24 -0.82 -6.99
CA PRO A 91 21.03 -1.14 -5.81
C PRO A 91 21.03 -2.63 -5.46
N TYR A 92 19.90 -3.32 -5.57
CA TYR A 92 19.80 -4.75 -5.28
C TYR A 92 20.56 -5.60 -6.29
N TYR A 93 20.37 -5.31 -7.58
CA TYR A 93 20.95 -6.09 -8.66
C TYR A 93 22.47 -5.88 -8.78
N LEU A 94 22.93 -4.62 -8.72
CA LEU A 94 24.34 -4.28 -8.89
C LEU A 94 25.20 -4.65 -7.66
N SER A 95 24.63 -4.71 -6.44
CA SER A 95 25.34 -5.18 -5.25
C SER A 95 25.60 -6.69 -5.27
N GLY A 96 24.89 -7.43 -6.12
CA GLY A 96 24.95 -8.89 -6.15
C GLY A 96 24.26 -9.58 -4.96
N GLN A 97 23.66 -8.82 -4.02
CA GLN A 97 22.89 -9.40 -2.91
C GLN A 97 21.58 -10.02 -3.38
N VAL A 98 20.99 -9.48 -4.47
CA VAL A 98 19.87 -10.07 -5.18
C VAL A 98 20.28 -10.23 -6.66
N PRO A 99 20.98 -11.33 -7.01
CA PRO A 99 21.62 -11.46 -8.33
C PRO A 99 20.64 -11.72 -9.47
N SER A 100 19.40 -12.14 -9.18
CA SER A 100 18.37 -12.35 -10.18
C SER A 100 17.66 -11.03 -10.50
N PHE A 101 17.62 -10.65 -11.81
CA PHE A 101 16.86 -9.47 -12.25
C PHE A 101 15.38 -9.57 -11.91
N THR A 102 14.77 -10.74 -12.06
CA THR A 102 13.35 -10.97 -11.72
C THR A 102 13.11 -10.77 -10.23
N ASP A 103 14.04 -11.21 -9.38
CA ASP A 103 13.91 -11.09 -7.93
C ASP A 103 14.12 -9.64 -7.48
N ALA A 104 15.12 -8.95 -8.01
CA ALA A 104 15.34 -7.53 -7.76
C ALA A 104 14.12 -6.68 -8.22
N TRP A 105 13.53 -7.02 -9.37
CA TRP A 105 12.29 -6.39 -9.84
C TRP A 105 11.13 -6.64 -8.88
N PHE A 106 10.93 -7.88 -8.45
CA PHE A 106 9.85 -8.27 -7.55
C PHE A 106 9.96 -7.53 -6.21
N GLU A 107 11.15 -7.54 -5.58
CA GLU A 107 11.40 -6.87 -4.30
C GLU A 107 11.11 -5.37 -4.40
N THR A 108 11.59 -4.73 -5.48
CA THR A 108 11.39 -3.29 -5.69
C THR A 108 9.95 -2.93 -6.00
N MET A 109 9.26 -3.73 -6.83
CA MET A 109 7.84 -3.53 -7.12
C MET A 109 7.01 -3.72 -5.84
N SER A 110 7.31 -4.75 -5.04
CA SER A 110 6.70 -4.97 -3.72
C SER A 110 6.95 -3.80 -2.77
N GLY A 111 8.15 -3.23 -2.79
CA GLY A 111 8.50 -2.04 -2.02
C GLY A 111 7.64 -0.85 -2.41
N PHE A 112 7.72 -0.41 -3.65
CA PHE A 112 6.98 0.78 -4.10
C PHE A 112 5.46 0.60 -4.01
N THR A 113 4.91 -0.58 -4.34
CA THR A 113 3.46 -0.83 -4.19
C THR A 113 3.03 -1.04 -2.74
N THR A 114 3.96 -0.91 -1.78
CA THR A 114 3.72 -1.14 -0.35
C THR A 114 3.07 -2.50 -0.06
N THR A 115 3.45 -3.51 -0.83
CA THR A 115 2.90 -4.86 -0.65
C THR A 115 3.61 -5.61 0.49
N GLY A 116 4.93 -5.47 0.62
CA GLY A 116 5.69 -6.13 1.69
C GLY A 116 6.04 -7.60 1.44
N ALA A 117 5.68 -8.15 0.28
CA ALA A 117 6.14 -9.48 -0.11
C ALA A 117 7.64 -9.45 -0.42
N THR A 118 8.42 -10.38 0.16
CA THR A 118 9.87 -10.42 -0.01
C THR A 118 10.35 -11.71 -0.65
N ILE A 119 11.38 -11.59 -1.49
CA ILE A 119 12.11 -12.73 -2.05
C ILE A 119 13.45 -12.97 -1.32
N ILE A 120 13.80 -12.13 -0.36
CA ILE A 120 15.06 -12.23 0.35
C ILE A 120 14.91 -13.27 1.46
N PRO A 121 15.66 -14.39 1.43
CA PRO A 121 15.49 -15.46 2.40
C PRO A 121 16.06 -15.11 3.78
N ASP A 122 17.11 -14.28 3.81
CA ASP A 122 17.79 -13.90 5.04
C ASP A 122 18.13 -12.40 5.02
N LEU A 123 17.44 -11.64 5.85
CA LEU A 123 17.61 -10.18 5.98
C LEU A 123 18.80 -9.82 6.88
N GLU A 124 19.24 -10.73 7.74
CA GLU A 124 20.32 -10.49 8.69
C GLU A 124 21.71 -10.36 7.99
N VAL A 125 21.82 -10.85 6.74
CA VAL A 125 23.05 -10.73 5.95
C VAL A 125 23.04 -9.56 4.98
N ILE A 126 21.89 -8.86 4.85
CA ILE A 126 21.75 -7.72 3.95
C ILE A 126 22.33 -6.46 4.58
N THR A 127 23.00 -5.63 3.77
CA THR A 127 23.58 -4.36 4.21
C THR A 127 22.53 -3.36 4.71
N HIS A 128 22.91 -2.51 5.67
CA HIS A 128 22.04 -1.45 6.19
C HIS A 128 21.59 -0.48 5.09
N GLY A 129 22.46 -0.19 4.12
CA GLY A 129 22.12 0.63 2.96
C GLY A 129 20.92 0.06 2.19
N LEU A 130 20.92 -1.25 1.90
CA LEU A 130 19.82 -1.91 1.19
C LEU A 130 18.58 -2.08 2.05
N LEU A 131 18.69 -2.40 3.35
CA LEU A 131 17.56 -2.46 4.28
C LEU A 131 16.86 -1.10 4.41
N PHE A 132 17.66 -0.02 4.48
CA PHE A 132 17.11 1.33 4.49
C PHE A 132 16.42 1.67 3.17
N TRP A 133 17.05 1.38 2.02
CA TRP A 133 16.43 1.58 0.71
C TRP A 133 15.12 0.82 0.59
N ARG A 134 15.07 -0.42 1.05
CA ARG A 134 13.90 -1.27 1.08
C ARG A 134 12.72 -0.60 1.82
N SER A 135 12.94 -0.14 3.04
CA SER A 135 11.93 0.58 3.84
C SER A 135 11.56 1.94 3.23
N LEU A 136 12.54 2.63 2.65
CA LEU A 136 12.35 3.94 2.00
C LEU A 136 11.50 3.81 0.72
N THR A 137 11.64 2.73 -0.07
CA THR A 137 10.75 2.50 -1.23
C THR A 137 9.29 2.38 -0.81
N GLN A 138 9.00 1.71 0.32
CA GLN A 138 7.66 1.66 0.88
C GLN A 138 7.17 3.04 1.33
N TRP A 139 8.02 3.80 2.00
CA TRP A 139 7.66 5.14 2.46
C TRP A 139 7.31 6.08 1.31
N ILE A 140 8.07 6.05 0.22
CA ILE A 140 7.79 6.80 -1.02
C ILE A 140 6.47 6.31 -1.64
N GLY A 141 6.27 4.99 -1.70
CA GLY A 141 5.09 4.35 -2.27
C GLY A 141 3.81 4.58 -1.46
N GLY A 142 3.92 4.66 -0.12
CA GLY A 142 2.78 4.74 0.80
C GLY A 142 1.93 5.99 0.61
N MET A 143 2.56 7.17 0.50
CA MET A 143 1.80 8.40 0.21
C MET A 143 1.39 8.55 -1.25
N GLY A 144 1.60 7.51 -2.04
CA GLY A 144 1.44 7.58 -3.47
C GLY A 144 2.48 8.52 -4.06
N ILE A 145 3.33 8.01 -4.93
CA ILE A 145 4.27 8.79 -5.73
C ILE A 145 3.57 10.02 -6.35
N ILE A 146 2.26 9.95 -6.51
CA ILE A 146 1.39 10.95 -7.11
C ILE A 146 1.09 12.11 -6.18
N VAL A 147 0.84 11.88 -4.88
CA VAL A 147 0.65 12.98 -3.92
C VAL A 147 1.97 13.76 -3.77
N LEU A 148 3.09 13.04 -3.72
CA LEU A 148 4.43 13.63 -3.77
C LEU A 148 4.62 14.42 -5.06
N SER A 149 4.25 13.84 -6.19
CA SER A 149 4.33 14.47 -7.51
C SER A 149 3.49 15.76 -7.59
N ILE A 150 2.26 15.75 -7.09
CA ILE A 150 1.39 16.94 -7.07
C ILE A 150 1.97 18.07 -6.23
N ALA A 151 2.66 17.72 -5.13
CA ALA A 151 3.33 18.71 -4.30
C ALA A 151 4.56 19.31 -4.98
N ILE A 152 5.29 18.53 -5.79
CA ILE A 152 6.59 18.89 -6.37
C ILE A 152 6.50 19.28 -7.85
N LEU A 153 5.63 18.67 -8.67
CA LEU A 153 5.50 18.96 -10.10
C LEU A 153 5.27 20.45 -10.44
N PRO A 154 4.56 21.26 -9.64
CA PRO A 154 4.45 22.70 -9.89
C PRO A 154 5.80 23.41 -9.91
N ILE A 155 6.81 22.93 -9.17
CA ILE A 155 8.18 23.46 -9.16
C ILE A 155 8.81 23.31 -10.56
N PHE A 156 8.47 22.25 -11.28
CA PHE A 156 8.91 22.01 -12.66
C PHE A 156 7.98 22.62 -13.73
N GLY A 157 7.01 23.45 -13.33
CA GLY A 157 6.01 24.05 -14.22
C GLY A 157 5.01 23.07 -14.81
N LEU A 158 4.73 21.97 -14.12
CA LEU A 158 3.82 20.90 -14.52
C LEU A 158 2.53 20.94 -13.70
N ASN A 159 1.37 20.67 -14.33
CA ASN A 159 0.06 20.71 -13.67
C ASN A 159 -0.36 19.29 -13.24
N GLY A 160 -0.29 19.00 -11.94
CA GLY A 160 -0.58 17.68 -11.36
C GLY A 160 -2.07 17.34 -11.17
N MET A 161 -3.01 18.25 -11.52
CA MET A 161 -4.44 18.09 -11.22
C MET A 161 -5.07 16.84 -11.85
N GLN A 162 -4.66 16.47 -13.04
CA GLN A 162 -5.20 15.30 -13.76
C GLN A 162 -4.62 13.98 -13.25
N LEU A 163 -3.41 14.02 -12.69
CA LEU A 163 -2.81 12.87 -12.00
C LEU A 163 -3.60 12.52 -10.73
N TYR A 164 -3.93 13.53 -9.94
CA TYR A 164 -4.74 13.34 -8.72
C TYR A 164 -6.14 12.79 -9.03
N ALA A 165 -6.79 13.29 -10.09
CA ALA A 165 -8.10 12.78 -10.51
C ALA A 165 -8.05 11.33 -11.03
N ALA A 166 -6.91 10.88 -11.56
CA ALA A 166 -6.71 9.51 -12.02
C ALA A 166 -6.43 8.51 -10.89
N GLU A 167 -5.83 8.98 -9.77
CA GLU A 167 -5.55 8.14 -8.60
C GLU A 167 -6.73 8.07 -7.62
N VAL A 168 -7.41 9.21 -7.38
CA VAL A 168 -8.55 9.28 -6.47
C VAL A 168 -9.83 8.94 -7.22
N SER A 169 -9.99 7.68 -7.55
CA SER A 169 -11.18 7.18 -8.22
C SER A 169 -12.33 6.95 -7.24
N GLY A 170 -13.35 7.77 -7.32
CA GLY A 170 -14.72 7.32 -7.07
C GLY A 170 -15.49 7.83 -5.86
N LEU A 171 -14.90 8.43 -4.83
CA LEU A 171 -15.68 9.02 -3.74
C LEU A 171 -15.14 10.43 -3.43
N THR A 172 -15.94 11.42 -3.81
CA THR A 172 -15.63 12.84 -3.58
C THR A 172 -15.69 13.16 -2.09
N TYR A 173 -14.52 13.12 -1.43
CA TYR A 173 -14.36 13.81 -0.16
C TYR A 173 -14.41 15.33 -0.39
N GLU A 174 -15.00 16.05 0.55
CA GLU A 174 -15.02 17.51 0.51
C GLU A 174 -13.60 18.06 0.38
N LYS A 175 -13.38 18.94 -0.59
CA LYS A 175 -12.08 19.57 -0.79
C LYS A 175 -11.67 20.31 0.48
N VAL A 176 -10.59 19.92 1.11
CA VAL A 176 -10.04 20.55 2.32
C VAL A 176 -9.50 21.94 2.01
N SER A 177 -9.09 22.16 0.77
CA SER A 177 -8.62 23.46 0.27
C SER A 177 -9.09 23.67 -1.18
N PRO A 178 -9.30 24.93 -1.60
CA PRO A 178 -9.61 25.27 -3.01
C PRO A 178 -8.51 24.82 -3.98
N ARG A 179 -7.26 24.71 -3.52
CA ARG A 179 -6.11 24.28 -4.32
C ARG A 179 -5.71 22.84 -3.94
N ILE A 180 -5.68 21.96 -4.91
CA ILE A 180 -5.29 20.55 -4.71
C ILE A 180 -3.86 20.43 -4.19
N ALA A 181 -2.94 21.28 -4.67
CA ALA A 181 -1.56 21.31 -4.19
C ALA A 181 -1.45 21.60 -2.68
N ASP A 182 -2.33 22.44 -2.13
CA ASP A 182 -2.31 22.75 -0.68
C ASP A 182 -2.82 21.55 0.13
N THR A 183 -3.83 20.83 -0.39
CA THR A 183 -4.30 19.58 0.21
C THR A 183 -3.19 18.52 0.20
N ALA A 184 -2.50 18.33 -0.93
CA ALA A 184 -1.37 17.40 -1.05
C ALA A 184 -0.23 17.74 -0.06
N LYS A 185 0.14 19.02 0.06
CA LYS A 185 1.15 19.46 1.04
C LYS A 185 0.73 19.16 2.48
N MET A 186 -0.54 19.38 2.83
CA MET A 186 -1.04 19.06 4.17
C MET A 186 -1.01 17.56 4.45
N MET A 187 -1.46 16.74 3.51
CA MET A 187 -1.38 15.28 3.65
C MET A 187 0.06 14.81 3.84
N TRP A 188 0.98 15.36 3.05
CA TRP A 188 2.42 15.07 3.17
C TRP A 188 2.99 15.50 4.52
N SER A 189 2.62 16.68 5.01
CA SER A 189 3.06 17.16 6.32
C SER A 189 2.62 16.24 7.46
N ILE A 190 1.37 15.73 7.40
CA ILE A 190 0.87 14.78 8.40
C ILE A 190 1.61 13.44 8.28
N TYR A 191 1.86 12.97 7.06
CA TYR A 191 2.60 11.74 6.82
C TYR A 191 4.00 11.79 7.44
N VAL A 192 4.75 12.85 7.19
CA VAL A 192 6.06 13.09 7.79
C VAL A 192 5.97 13.22 9.32
N LEU A 193 4.97 13.95 9.82
CA LEU A 193 4.76 14.12 11.27
C LEU A 193 4.48 12.79 11.96
N LEU A 194 3.60 11.95 11.40
CA LEU A 194 3.30 10.63 11.94
C LEU A 194 4.55 9.74 11.93
N THR A 195 5.31 9.75 10.83
CA THR A 195 6.56 8.99 10.73
C THR A 195 7.55 9.43 11.81
N ALA A 196 7.80 10.72 11.97
CA ALA A 196 8.72 11.24 12.98
C ALA A 196 8.26 10.93 14.41
N THR A 197 6.95 10.98 14.66
CA THR A 197 6.37 10.65 15.97
C THR A 197 6.52 9.16 16.28
N GLU A 198 6.33 8.29 15.29
CA GLU A 198 6.52 6.84 15.45
C GLU A 198 7.98 6.49 15.69
N VAL A 199 8.92 7.08 14.92
CA VAL A 199 10.37 6.89 15.16
C VAL A 199 10.72 7.22 16.61
N ALA A 200 10.27 8.39 17.09
CA ALA A 200 10.53 8.80 18.47
C ALA A 200 9.90 7.84 19.50
N ALA A 201 8.67 7.38 19.25
CA ALA A 201 7.96 6.47 20.13
C ALA A 201 8.65 5.08 20.19
N LEU A 202 9.06 4.52 19.05
CA LEU A 202 9.76 3.23 18.98
C LEU A 202 11.12 3.30 19.66
N TRP A 203 11.87 4.37 19.42
CA TRP A 203 13.15 4.60 20.09
C TRP A 203 12.98 4.68 21.63
N LEU A 204 11.98 5.40 22.12
CA LEU A 204 11.66 5.47 23.55
C LEU A 204 11.20 4.12 24.12
N CYS A 205 10.62 3.23 23.31
CA CYS A 205 10.28 1.88 23.69
C CYS A 205 11.50 0.92 23.71
N GLY A 206 12.70 1.40 23.33
CA GLY A 206 13.95 0.64 23.38
C GLY A 206 14.37 -0.02 22.06
N MET A 207 13.71 0.34 20.92
CA MET A 207 14.16 -0.08 19.59
C MET A 207 15.40 0.71 19.18
N ASP A 208 16.34 0.08 18.47
CA ASP A 208 17.49 0.81 17.89
C ASP A 208 17.01 1.89 16.90
N VAL A 209 17.78 2.97 16.76
CA VAL A 209 17.40 4.13 15.93
C VAL A 209 17.25 3.74 14.47
N PHE A 210 18.14 2.89 13.93
CA PHE A 210 18.06 2.42 12.55
C PHE A 210 16.77 1.63 12.31
N ASP A 211 16.48 0.67 13.17
CA ASP A 211 15.28 -0.14 13.09
C ASP A 211 14.00 0.69 13.31
N ALA A 212 14.03 1.64 14.25
CA ALA A 212 12.91 2.55 14.49
C ALA A 212 12.57 3.38 13.22
N ILE A 213 13.58 3.86 12.50
CA ILE A 213 13.39 4.59 11.23
C ILE A 213 12.81 3.66 10.16
N CYS A 214 13.43 2.49 9.95
CA CYS A 214 13.02 1.55 8.92
C CYS A 214 11.59 1.03 9.15
N HIS A 215 11.26 0.63 10.40
CA HIS A 215 9.92 0.16 10.73
C HIS A 215 8.88 1.28 10.65
N SER A 216 9.20 2.52 11.09
CA SER A 216 8.26 3.64 10.95
C SER A 216 7.99 3.99 9.49
N PHE A 217 8.98 3.91 8.60
CA PHE A 217 8.77 4.07 7.16
C PHE A 217 7.76 3.05 6.64
N SER A 218 7.93 1.81 7.01
CA SER A 218 7.08 0.71 6.56
C SER A 218 5.70 0.70 7.22
N THR A 219 5.59 1.08 8.51
CA THR A 219 4.31 1.15 9.25
C THR A 219 3.40 2.23 8.69
N ILE A 220 3.90 3.48 8.59
CA ILE A 220 3.08 4.61 8.12
C ILE A 220 2.73 4.44 6.64
N ALA A 221 3.60 3.80 5.86
CA ALA A 221 3.32 3.41 4.48
C ALA A 221 2.33 2.24 4.36
N THR A 222 2.05 1.53 5.48
CA THR A 222 1.30 0.26 5.48
C THR A 222 1.90 -0.78 4.55
N GLY A 223 3.24 -0.95 4.61
CA GLY A 223 3.98 -1.78 3.66
C GLY A 223 4.58 -3.06 4.24
N GLY A 224 4.94 -3.08 5.53
CA GLY A 224 5.29 -4.28 6.29
C GLY A 224 6.69 -4.86 6.07
N PHE A 225 7.57 -4.18 5.37
CA PHE A 225 8.97 -4.59 5.34
C PHE A 225 9.64 -4.40 6.70
N SER A 226 10.31 -5.44 7.17
CA SER A 226 11.11 -5.44 8.41
C SER A 226 12.60 -5.52 8.10
N THR A 227 13.42 -5.14 9.05
CA THR A 227 14.87 -5.35 9.05
C THR A 227 15.27 -6.74 9.55
N HIS A 228 14.31 -7.50 10.12
CA HIS A 228 14.50 -8.83 10.68
C HIS A 228 13.63 -9.89 9.99
N ASN A 229 14.15 -11.12 9.90
CA ASN A 229 13.47 -12.26 9.26
C ASN A 229 12.11 -12.58 9.91
N ASN A 230 12.03 -12.51 11.25
CA ASN A 230 10.82 -12.79 12.01
C ASN A 230 9.92 -11.54 12.18
N SER A 231 10.08 -10.51 11.34
CA SER A 231 9.31 -9.28 11.43
C SER A 231 9.40 -8.67 12.85
N LEU A 232 8.29 -8.19 13.40
CA LEU A 232 8.25 -7.60 14.74
C LEU A 232 8.19 -8.64 15.89
N GLU A 233 8.10 -9.92 15.58
CA GLU A 233 8.28 -11.00 16.56
C GLU A 233 9.70 -11.01 17.15
N PHE A 234 10.68 -10.45 16.42
CA PHE A 234 12.06 -10.27 16.91
C PHE A 234 12.12 -9.48 18.24
N TYR A 235 11.23 -8.52 18.43
CA TYR A 235 11.18 -7.70 19.64
C TYR A 235 10.21 -8.32 20.65
N ASP A 236 10.72 -8.87 21.77
CA ASP A 236 9.89 -9.35 22.88
C ASP A 236 9.46 -8.18 23.78
N SER A 237 8.76 -7.20 23.21
CA SER A 237 8.32 -5.99 23.90
C SER A 237 6.86 -5.65 23.59
N ALA A 238 6.00 -5.75 24.60
CA ALA A 238 4.61 -5.33 24.48
C ALA A 238 4.47 -3.85 24.10
N ALA A 239 5.38 -2.98 24.58
CA ALA A 239 5.37 -1.55 24.29
C ALA A 239 5.61 -1.28 22.79
N ILE A 240 6.58 -1.97 22.18
CA ILE A 240 6.85 -1.86 20.73
C ILE A 240 5.63 -2.36 19.94
N HIS A 241 5.09 -3.53 20.30
CA HIS A 241 3.93 -4.11 19.59
C HIS A 241 2.71 -3.19 19.63
N TYR A 242 2.35 -2.65 20.80
CA TYR A 242 1.23 -1.71 20.90
C TYR A 242 1.48 -0.38 20.20
N THR A 243 2.71 0.12 20.22
CA THR A 243 3.09 1.34 19.49
C THR A 243 2.87 1.14 18.00
N VAL A 244 3.42 0.08 17.40
CA VAL A 244 3.22 -0.22 15.98
C VAL A 244 1.74 -0.45 15.67
N THR A 245 1.00 -1.21 16.51
CA THR A 245 -0.44 -1.43 16.36
C THR A 245 -1.21 -0.11 16.27
N PHE A 246 -0.88 0.84 17.14
CA PHE A 246 -1.52 2.17 17.16
C PHE A 246 -1.23 2.96 15.87
N PHE A 247 0.03 2.98 15.42
CA PHE A 247 0.40 3.71 14.21
C PHE A 247 -0.13 3.03 12.94
N MET A 248 -0.17 1.69 12.86
CA MET A 248 -0.87 0.97 11.78
C MET A 248 -2.35 1.34 11.72
N PHE A 249 -3.05 1.38 12.89
CA PHE A 249 -4.45 1.77 12.94
C PHE A 249 -4.67 3.19 12.42
N ILE A 250 -3.84 4.16 12.83
CA ILE A 250 -3.92 5.56 12.36
C ILE A 250 -3.62 5.67 10.87
N SER A 251 -2.64 4.94 10.36
CA SER A 251 -2.29 4.93 8.92
C SER A 251 -3.42 4.36 8.06
N GLY A 252 -4.26 3.48 8.63
CA GLY A 252 -5.49 3.00 8.01
C GLY A 252 -6.65 4.00 8.00
N ILE A 253 -6.55 5.13 8.71
CA ILE A 253 -7.58 6.19 8.70
C ILE A 253 -7.39 7.10 7.50
N ASN A 254 -8.48 7.67 6.99
CA ASN A 254 -8.44 8.69 5.96
C ASN A 254 -7.61 9.92 6.40
N PHE A 255 -6.56 10.26 5.66
CA PHE A 255 -5.69 11.40 5.98
C PHE A 255 -6.42 12.75 6.04
N VAL A 256 -7.52 12.92 5.28
CA VAL A 256 -8.35 14.12 5.36
C VAL A 256 -9.04 14.23 6.73
N LEU A 257 -9.48 13.11 7.32
CA LEU A 257 -10.04 13.09 8.66
C LEU A 257 -8.99 13.46 9.72
N LEU A 258 -7.74 13.02 9.55
CA LEU A 258 -6.63 13.43 10.42
C LEU A 258 -6.36 14.94 10.33
N ILE A 259 -6.47 15.53 9.12
CA ILE A 259 -6.39 17.00 8.95
C ILE A 259 -7.50 17.70 9.76
N TYR A 260 -8.73 17.18 9.73
CA TYR A 260 -9.83 17.76 10.50
C TYR A 260 -9.58 17.69 12.01
N LEU A 261 -9.05 16.56 12.49
CA LEU A 261 -8.69 16.38 13.91
C LEU A 261 -7.65 17.41 14.35
N LEU A 262 -6.54 17.55 13.59
CA LEU A 262 -5.48 18.51 13.89
C LEU A 262 -5.94 19.98 13.82
N ARG A 263 -6.98 20.28 13.04
CA ARG A 263 -7.60 21.60 12.96
C ARG A 263 -8.67 21.87 14.03
N GLY A 264 -8.80 20.99 15.03
CA GLY A 264 -9.78 21.12 16.09
C GLY A 264 -11.22 20.78 15.70
N LYS A 265 -11.44 20.23 14.50
CA LYS A 265 -12.77 19.79 14.02
C LYS A 265 -13.04 18.32 14.41
N ALA A 266 -12.85 17.97 15.68
CA ALA A 266 -12.99 16.61 16.19
C ALA A 266 -14.38 15.99 15.92
N ARG A 267 -15.44 16.83 15.87
CA ARG A 267 -16.79 16.35 15.54
C ARG A 267 -16.84 15.65 14.19
N ASN A 268 -16.22 16.21 13.16
CA ASN A 268 -16.21 15.66 11.80
C ASN A 268 -15.45 14.33 11.77
N PHE A 269 -14.40 14.19 12.58
CA PHE A 269 -13.63 12.95 12.71
C PHE A 269 -14.47 11.82 13.32
N PHE A 270 -15.11 12.04 14.48
CA PHE A 270 -15.86 10.99 15.18
C PHE A 270 -17.25 10.71 14.57
N GLN A 271 -17.79 11.60 13.74
CA GLN A 271 -19.06 11.40 13.07
C GLN A 271 -18.94 10.68 11.73
N ASP A 272 -17.72 10.49 11.20
CA ASP A 272 -17.53 9.79 9.94
C ASP A 272 -17.95 8.32 10.04
N GLU A 273 -18.79 7.91 9.11
CA GLU A 273 -19.40 6.60 9.13
C GLU A 273 -18.41 5.49 8.73
N GLU A 274 -17.49 5.77 7.79
CA GLU A 274 -16.47 4.81 7.38
C GLU A 274 -15.53 4.50 8.55
N LEU A 275 -15.07 5.53 9.26
CA LEU A 275 -14.22 5.38 10.43
C LEU A 275 -14.90 4.53 11.53
N ARG A 276 -16.20 4.71 11.74
CA ARG A 276 -16.95 3.90 12.69
C ARG A 276 -17.02 2.43 12.27
N TRP A 277 -17.34 2.14 11.01
CA TRP A 277 -17.34 0.78 10.50
C TRP A 277 -15.97 0.11 10.65
N TYR A 278 -14.90 0.81 10.26
CA TYR A 278 -13.52 0.36 10.42
C TYR A 278 -13.18 0.05 11.87
N SER A 279 -13.41 1.00 12.80
CA SER A 279 -13.09 0.84 14.22
C SER A 279 -13.89 -0.29 14.89
N VAL A 280 -15.18 -0.39 14.58
CA VAL A 280 -16.04 -1.47 15.11
C VAL A 280 -15.58 -2.82 14.60
N ALA A 281 -15.23 -2.94 13.31
CA ALA A 281 -14.72 -4.18 12.76
C ALA A 281 -13.41 -4.61 13.44
N VAL A 282 -12.45 -3.70 13.58
CA VAL A 282 -11.19 -3.99 14.31
C VAL A 282 -11.49 -4.53 15.71
N LEU A 283 -12.35 -3.86 16.48
CA LEU A 283 -12.65 -4.25 17.85
C LEU A 283 -13.36 -5.61 17.92
N VAL A 284 -14.41 -5.81 17.12
CA VAL A 284 -15.20 -7.05 17.13
C VAL A 284 -14.34 -8.25 16.76
N PHE A 285 -13.55 -8.16 15.69
CA PHE A 285 -12.74 -9.28 15.25
C PHE A 285 -11.50 -9.51 16.13
N ALA A 286 -10.91 -8.45 16.72
CA ALA A 286 -9.85 -8.60 17.70
C ALA A 286 -10.35 -9.37 18.94
N VAL A 287 -11.54 -9.02 19.47
CA VAL A 287 -12.15 -9.74 20.59
C VAL A 287 -12.49 -11.17 20.20
N MET A 288 -13.08 -11.39 19.03
CA MET A 288 -13.42 -12.73 18.54
C MET A 288 -12.19 -13.63 18.44
N LEU A 289 -11.10 -13.14 17.84
CA LEU A 289 -9.84 -13.90 17.75
C LEU A 289 -9.21 -14.12 19.12
N THR A 290 -9.24 -13.14 20.01
CA THR A 290 -8.72 -13.27 21.39
C THR A 290 -9.42 -14.41 22.12
N VAL A 291 -10.76 -14.45 22.06
CA VAL A 291 -11.55 -15.53 22.67
C VAL A 291 -11.24 -16.87 22.00
N GLY A 292 -11.15 -16.90 20.67
CA GLY A 292 -10.81 -18.10 19.91
C GLY A 292 -9.43 -18.67 20.29
N LEU A 293 -8.41 -17.82 20.39
CA LEU A 293 -7.05 -18.21 20.79
C LEU A 293 -6.99 -18.70 22.24
N TYR A 294 -7.71 -18.01 23.12
CA TYR A 294 -7.74 -18.38 24.55
C TYR A 294 -8.39 -19.75 24.75
N ILE A 295 -9.49 -20.03 24.08
CA ILE A 295 -10.18 -21.33 24.15
C ILE A 295 -9.36 -22.47 23.51
N ALA A 296 -8.66 -22.19 22.39
CA ALA A 296 -7.94 -23.21 21.65
C ALA A 296 -6.62 -23.65 22.28
N ARG A 297 -6.12 -22.95 23.31
CA ARG A 297 -4.87 -23.28 24.01
C ARG A 297 -5.14 -23.73 25.44
N PRO A 298 -5.38 -25.04 25.69
CA PRO A 298 -5.59 -25.58 27.04
C PRO A 298 -4.36 -25.32 27.90
N GLY A 299 -4.56 -24.76 29.11
CA GLY A 299 -3.48 -24.40 30.05
C GLY A 299 -3.10 -22.92 30.05
N TRP A 300 -3.67 -22.09 29.17
CA TRP A 300 -3.53 -20.65 29.29
C TRP A 300 -4.30 -20.13 30.50
N THR A 301 -3.60 -19.35 31.30
CA THR A 301 -4.16 -18.68 32.49
C THR A 301 -4.52 -17.22 32.14
N GLY A 302 -5.16 -16.50 33.09
CA GLY A 302 -5.48 -15.09 32.89
C GLY A 302 -4.28 -14.20 32.51
N LEU A 303 -3.06 -14.58 32.92
CA LEU A 303 -1.81 -13.90 32.53
C LEU A 303 -1.53 -13.98 31.00
N HIS A 304 -2.03 -15.00 30.31
CA HIS A 304 -1.87 -15.16 28.87
C HIS A 304 -2.96 -14.44 28.05
N MET A 305 -3.97 -13.88 28.72
CA MET A 305 -5.06 -13.18 28.03
C MET A 305 -4.59 -11.88 27.39
N GLU A 306 -3.66 -11.16 28.02
CA GLU A 306 -3.03 -9.97 27.44
C GLU A 306 -2.29 -10.34 26.13
N ARG A 307 -1.49 -11.41 26.15
CA ARG A 307 -0.77 -11.86 24.97
C ARG A 307 -1.73 -12.28 23.84
N ALA A 308 -2.80 -13.02 24.16
CA ALA A 308 -3.82 -13.38 23.19
C ALA A 308 -4.50 -12.16 22.58
N PHE A 309 -4.80 -11.14 23.39
CA PHE A 309 -5.39 -9.89 22.90
C PHE A 309 -4.41 -9.11 22.03
N ARG A 310 -3.16 -8.98 22.47
CA ARG A 310 -2.10 -8.29 21.71
C ARG A 310 -1.87 -8.94 20.36
N ASP A 311 -1.68 -10.27 20.31
CA ASP A 311 -1.49 -11.02 19.08
C ASP A 311 -2.70 -10.87 18.15
N SER A 312 -3.92 -10.92 18.69
CA SER A 312 -5.16 -10.79 17.91
C SER A 312 -5.34 -9.39 17.32
N ILE A 313 -5.24 -8.34 18.16
CA ILE A 313 -5.46 -6.96 17.70
C ILE A 313 -4.38 -6.53 16.70
N PHE A 314 -3.13 -6.94 16.95
CA PHE A 314 -2.02 -6.67 16.02
C PHE A 314 -2.28 -7.32 14.67
N THR A 315 -2.60 -8.63 14.63
CA THR A 315 -2.82 -9.37 13.39
C THR A 315 -4.05 -8.86 12.62
N VAL A 316 -5.15 -8.52 13.31
CA VAL A 316 -6.34 -7.92 12.69
C VAL A 316 -6.00 -6.60 12.04
N ILE A 317 -5.33 -5.69 12.78
CA ILE A 317 -4.98 -4.37 12.24
C ILE A 317 -3.95 -4.51 11.11
N SER A 318 -2.91 -5.32 11.28
CA SER A 318 -1.89 -5.56 10.27
C SER A 318 -2.49 -6.08 8.96
N SER A 319 -3.37 -7.08 9.02
CA SER A 319 -4.03 -7.64 7.83
C SER A 319 -5.01 -6.64 7.19
N MET A 320 -5.80 -5.94 8.01
CA MET A 320 -6.83 -5.01 7.55
C MET A 320 -6.26 -3.70 6.98
N THR A 321 -5.14 -3.23 7.52
CA THR A 321 -4.43 -2.08 6.97
C THR A 321 -3.51 -2.46 5.82
N SER A 322 -3.49 -3.74 5.44
CA SER A 322 -2.57 -4.30 4.45
C SER A 322 -1.09 -4.01 4.78
N THR A 323 -0.74 -3.86 6.06
CA THR A 323 0.65 -3.65 6.47
C THR A 323 1.46 -4.94 6.38
N GLY A 324 0.90 -6.08 6.82
CA GLY A 324 1.56 -7.38 6.70
C GLY A 324 2.64 -7.68 7.75
N TYR A 325 2.81 -6.87 8.79
CA TYR A 325 3.66 -7.22 9.93
C TYR A 325 3.10 -8.37 10.75
N THR A 326 4.00 -9.14 11.37
CA THR A 326 3.66 -10.26 12.25
C THR A 326 4.43 -10.18 13.57
N ILE A 327 3.78 -10.59 14.67
CA ILE A 327 4.37 -10.74 16.00
C ILE A 327 4.19 -12.16 16.55
N SER A 328 3.54 -13.01 15.77
CA SER A 328 3.37 -14.44 16.04
C SER A 328 3.01 -15.16 14.76
N ASP A 329 3.38 -16.42 14.65
CA ASP A 329 3.01 -17.23 13.49
C ASP A 329 1.55 -17.72 13.62
N TYR A 330 0.65 -17.07 12.86
CA TYR A 330 -0.76 -17.42 12.84
C TYR A 330 -1.05 -18.76 12.12
N MET A 331 -0.06 -19.38 11.48
CA MET A 331 -0.23 -20.70 10.89
C MET A 331 -0.49 -21.79 11.95
N TYR A 332 -0.04 -21.53 13.19
CA TYR A 332 -0.34 -22.39 14.36
C TYR A 332 -1.66 -22.03 15.07
N TRP A 333 -2.40 -21.07 14.55
CA TRP A 333 -3.69 -20.66 15.13
C TRP A 333 -4.83 -21.58 14.65
N PRO A 334 -6.00 -21.56 15.34
CA PRO A 334 -7.17 -22.28 14.83
C PRO A 334 -7.54 -21.88 13.41
N VAL A 335 -8.01 -22.84 12.61
CA VAL A 335 -8.36 -22.61 11.19
C VAL A 335 -9.34 -21.46 10.99
N VAL A 336 -10.25 -21.22 11.96
CA VAL A 336 -11.17 -20.08 11.94
C VAL A 336 -10.43 -18.74 11.89
N ALA A 337 -9.28 -18.64 12.55
CA ALA A 337 -8.46 -17.42 12.49
C ALA A 337 -7.93 -17.16 11.08
N TRP A 338 -7.55 -18.19 10.34
CA TRP A 338 -7.10 -18.04 8.94
C TRP A 338 -8.21 -17.47 8.04
N VAL A 339 -9.46 -17.91 8.24
CA VAL A 339 -10.60 -17.40 7.47
C VAL A 339 -10.79 -15.89 7.75
N VAL A 340 -10.65 -15.47 9.00
CA VAL A 340 -10.76 -14.05 9.40
C VAL A 340 -9.62 -13.23 8.80
N ILE A 341 -8.38 -13.71 8.92
CA ILE A 341 -7.19 -13.05 8.36
C ILE A 341 -7.34 -12.93 6.83
N PHE A 342 -7.72 -14.02 6.16
CA PHE A 342 -7.96 -14.02 4.73
C PHE A 342 -9.04 -13.01 4.30
N PHE A 343 -10.13 -12.91 5.06
CA PHE A 343 -11.16 -11.89 4.83
C PHE A 343 -10.58 -10.47 4.93
N PHE A 344 -9.70 -10.21 5.91
CA PHE A 344 -9.06 -8.90 6.06
C PHE A 344 -7.98 -8.61 5.02
N MET A 345 -7.32 -9.61 4.49
CA MET A 345 -6.43 -9.44 3.34
C MET A 345 -7.18 -8.96 2.08
N LEU A 346 -8.46 -9.35 1.92
CA LEU A 346 -9.33 -8.85 0.85
C LEU A 346 -9.83 -7.42 1.11
N THR A 347 -10.10 -7.13 2.40
CA THR A 347 -10.70 -5.86 2.81
C THR A 347 -9.62 -4.93 3.32
N GLY A 348 -9.44 -3.80 2.67
CA GLY A 348 -8.50 -2.77 3.13
C GLY A 348 -9.06 -1.90 4.26
N ALA A 349 -8.34 -0.87 4.65
CA ALA A 349 -8.79 0.13 5.61
C ALA A 349 -9.66 1.23 4.96
N CYS A 350 -9.68 2.45 5.51
CA CYS A 350 -10.49 3.56 5.00
C CYS A 350 -10.00 4.06 3.63
N ALA A 351 -10.90 4.58 2.83
CA ALA A 351 -10.56 5.29 1.60
C ALA A 351 -9.74 6.55 1.93
N GLY A 352 -8.72 6.86 1.12
CA GLY A 352 -7.82 7.98 1.39
C GLY A 352 -6.82 7.72 2.52
N SER A 353 -6.59 6.45 2.90
CA SER A 353 -5.47 5.96 3.69
C SER A 353 -4.37 5.40 2.80
N THR A 354 -3.24 5.01 3.39
CA THR A 354 -2.13 4.33 2.69
C THR A 354 -2.41 2.86 2.36
N ALA A 355 -3.41 2.24 3.00
CA ALA A 355 -3.74 0.83 2.85
C ALA A 355 -4.19 0.43 1.44
N GLY A 356 -3.99 -0.83 1.06
CA GLY A 356 -4.50 -1.47 -0.16
C GLY A 356 -5.92 -2.04 0.01
N GLY A 357 -6.30 -3.02 -0.82
CA GLY A 357 -7.54 -3.80 -0.71
C GLY A 357 -8.85 -3.05 -0.97
N ILE A 358 -9.96 -3.73 -0.71
CA ILE A 358 -11.33 -3.16 -0.85
C ILE A 358 -11.61 -2.25 0.34
N LYS A 359 -11.78 -0.96 0.11
CA LYS A 359 -12.00 0.03 1.16
C LYS A 359 -13.33 -0.17 1.91
N TRP A 360 -13.33 0.11 3.23
CA TRP A 360 -14.51 -0.06 4.08
C TRP A 360 -15.73 0.71 3.60
N VAL A 361 -15.54 1.90 3.04
CA VAL A 361 -16.65 2.66 2.46
C VAL A 361 -17.37 1.90 1.35
N ARG A 362 -16.64 1.15 0.50
CA ARG A 362 -17.26 0.34 -0.56
C ARG A 362 -18.06 -0.82 0.04
N LEU A 363 -17.51 -1.50 1.05
CA LEU A 363 -18.24 -2.56 1.77
C LEU A 363 -19.50 -2.03 2.45
N ALA A 364 -19.41 -0.90 3.13
CA ALA A 364 -20.57 -0.27 3.78
C ALA A 364 -21.66 0.07 2.76
N ILE A 365 -21.30 0.63 1.59
CA ILE A 365 -22.26 0.94 0.53
C ILE A 365 -22.88 -0.34 -0.04
N ILE A 366 -22.10 -1.40 -0.28
CA ILE A 366 -22.60 -2.70 -0.78
C ILE A 366 -23.58 -3.30 0.20
N LEU A 367 -23.25 -3.36 1.49
CA LEU A 367 -24.13 -3.90 2.53
C LEU A 367 -25.43 -3.10 2.66
N LYS A 368 -25.34 -1.77 2.66
CA LYS A 368 -26.52 -0.90 2.69
C LYS A 368 -27.38 -1.04 1.45
N ASN A 369 -26.76 -1.17 0.27
CA ASN A 369 -27.49 -1.39 -0.97
C ASN A 369 -28.20 -2.75 -0.96
N GLY A 370 -27.54 -3.80 -0.42
CA GLY A 370 -28.17 -5.11 -0.22
C GLY A 370 -29.44 -5.01 0.65
N VAL A 371 -29.33 -4.32 1.79
CA VAL A 371 -30.51 -4.09 2.67
C VAL A 371 -31.59 -3.27 1.95
N ALA A 372 -31.21 -2.21 1.23
CA ALA A 372 -32.14 -1.40 0.46
C ALA A 372 -32.84 -2.23 -0.64
N GLU A 373 -32.14 -3.20 -1.24
CA GLU A 373 -32.72 -4.07 -2.27
C GLU A 373 -33.80 -5.00 -1.71
N PHE A 374 -33.63 -5.54 -0.49
CA PHE A 374 -34.69 -6.27 0.19
C PHE A 374 -35.93 -5.38 0.42
N GLN A 375 -35.73 -4.14 0.85
CA GLN A 375 -36.82 -3.20 1.05
C GLN A 375 -37.54 -2.82 -0.26
N ARG A 376 -36.77 -2.64 -1.35
CA ARG A 376 -37.35 -2.38 -2.70
C ARG A 376 -38.20 -3.55 -3.21
N ARG A 377 -37.81 -4.80 -2.89
CA ARG A 377 -38.62 -5.97 -3.25
C ARG A 377 -39.94 -6.06 -2.48
N ILE A 378 -39.95 -5.62 -1.21
CA ILE A 378 -41.15 -5.57 -0.39
C ILE A 378 -42.05 -4.38 -0.80
N HIS A 379 -41.44 -3.24 -1.15
CA HIS A 379 -42.11 -2.01 -1.53
C HIS A 379 -41.65 -1.51 -2.91
N PRO A 380 -42.11 -2.13 -4.04
CA PRO A 380 -41.58 -1.86 -5.38
C PRO A 380 -41.69 -0.40 -5.85
N ASN A 381 -42.66 0.34 -5.32
CA ASN A 381 -42.90 1.73 -5.68
C ASN A 381 -42.21 2.74 -4.75
N ALA A 382 -41.50 2.28 -3.74
CA ALA A 382 -40.79 3.15 -2.80
C ALA A 382 -39.41 3.56 -3.35
N ILE A 383 -39.11 4.84 -3.27
CA ILE A 383 -37.76 5.36 -3.57
C ILE A 383 -36.88 5.21 -2.31
N ILE A 384 -36.03 4.20 -2.28
CA ILE A 384 -35.17 3.90 -1.15
C ILE A 384 -33.71 4.23 -1.51
N PRO A 385 -33.21 5.43 -1.16
CA PRO A 385 -31.84 5.82 -1.44
C PRO A 385 -30.85 5.17 -0.44
N VAL A 386 -29.70 4.79 -0.94
CA VAL A 386 -28.54 4.42 -0.09
C VAL A 386 -27.89 5.70 0.40
N LYS A 387 -27.63 5.81 1.71
CA LYS A 387 -27.01 6.98 2.33
C LYS A 387 -25.66 6.63 2.96
N LEU A 388 -24.71 7.55 2.83
CA LEU A 388 -23.42 7.54 3.51
C LEU A 388 -23.16 8.92 4.10
N ASN A 389 -22.80 9.02 5.38
CA ASN A 389 -22.65 10.29 6.08
C ASN A 389 -23.86 11.24 5.83
N GLU A 390 -25.09 10.69 5.95
CA GLU A 390 -26.38 11.38 5.70
C GLU A 390 -26.60 11.86 4.25
N LYS A 391 -25.63 11.70 3.34
CA LYS A 391 -25.73 12.08 1.92
C LYS A 391 -26.18 10.91 1.06
N ASN A 392 -27.05 11.17 0.09
CA ASN A 392 -27.49 10.15 -0.86
C ASN A 392 -26.32 9.73 -1.78
N VAL A 393 -26.07 8.43 -1.91
CA VAL A 393 -25.10 7.88 -2.85
C VAL A 393 -25.75 7.75 -4.23
N PRO A 394 -25.19 8.37 -5.29
CA PRO A 394 -25.71 8.24 -6.65
C PRO A 394 -25.70 6.77 -7.11
N GLN A 395 -26.72 6.34 -7.85
CA GLN A 395 -26.81 4.98 -8.39
C GLN A 395 -25.60 4.61 -9.26
N GLN A 396 -25.06 5.57 -10.01
CA GLN A 396 -23.86 5.34 -10.82
C GLN A 396 -22.64 4.97 -9.95
N THR A 397 -22.49 5.58 -8.79
CA THR A 397 -21.42 5.23 -7.83
C THR A 397 -21.59 3.80 -7.33
N ILE A 398 -22.82 3.38 -7.01
CA ILE A 398 -23.12 2.01 -6.59
C ILE A 398 -22.76 1.02 -7.72
N ASN A 399 -23.15 1.32 -8.95
CA ASN A 399 -22.83 0.50 -10.11
C ASN A 399 -21.32 0.40 -10.35
N ASN A 400 -20.56 1.49 -10.19
CA ASN A 400 -19.10 1.49 -10.31
C ASN A 400 -18.45 0.62 -9.22
N ILE A 401 -18.96 0.66 -7.98
CA ILE A 401 -18.47 -0.18 -6.88
C ILE A 401 -18.74 -1.66 -7.17
N MET A 402 -19.91 -1.99 -7.69
CA MET A 402 -20.23 -3.38 -8.08
C MET A 402 -19.34 -3.87 -9.22
N ALA A 403 -19.12 -3.03 -10.24
CA ALA A 403 -18.20 -3.36 -11.33
C ALA A 403 -16.76 -3.58 -10.80
N PHE A 404 -16.28 -2.71 -9.90
CA PHE A 404 -14.99 -2.88 -9.24
C PHE A 404 -14.89 -4.24 -8.54
N LEU A 405 -15.89 -4.64 -7.76
CA LEU A 405 -15.89 -5.91 -7.04
C LEU A 405 -15.84 -7.11 -7.99
N ILE A 406 -16.60 -7.06 -9.09
CA ILE A 406 -16.59 -8.11 -10.11
C ILE A 406 -15.18 -8.25 -10.71
N PHE A 407 -14.56 -7.15 -11.14
CA PHE A 407 -13.20 -7.20 -11.68
C PHE A 407 -12.15 -7.61 -10.65
N TYR A 408 -12.31 -7.20 -9.38
CA TYR A 408 -11.43 -7.60 -8.29
C TYR A 408 -11.43 -9.13 -8.13
N ILE A 409 -12.60 -9.74 -8.03
CA ILE A 409 -12.74 -11.21 -7.94
C ILE A 409 -12.22 -11.89 -9.22
N PHE A 410 -12.54 -11.35 -10.39
CA PHE A 410 -12.08 -11.91 -11.67
C PHE A 410 -10.56 -11.94 -11.76
N ILE A 411 -9.87 -10.87 -11.34
CA ILE A 411 -8.39 -10.82 -11.34
C ILE A 411 -7.84 -11.86 -10.37
N ILE A 412 -8.41 -12.03 -9.17
CA ILE A 412 -7.99 -13.08 -8.23
C ILE A 412 -8.09 -14.45 -8.90
N VAL A 413 -9.24 -14.79 -9.50
CA VAL A 413 -9.44 -16.08 -10.14
C VAL A 413 -8.42 -16.34 -11.25
N VAL A 414 -8.20 -15.35 -12.13
CA VAL A 414 -7.21 -15.47 -13.22
C VAL A 414 -5.80 -15.65 -12.65
N THR A 415 -5.45 -14.91 -11.61
CA THR A 415 -4.13 -14.99 -10.95
C THR A 415 -3.91 -16.36 -10.32
N VAL A 416 -4.91 -16.90 -9.61
CA VAL A 416 -4.86 -18.26 -9.03
C VAL A 416 -4.65 -19.31 -10.10
N VAL A 417 -5.39 -19.23 -11.21
CA VAL A 417 -5.21 -20.18 -12.33
C VAL A 417 -3.78 -20.14 -12.88
N ILE A 418 -3.18 -18.93 -13.04
CA ILE A 418 -1.81 -18.81 -13.54
C ILE A 418 -0.81 -19.37 -12.52
N PHE A 419 -0.98 -19.11 -11.23
CA PHE A 419 -0.09 -19.62 -10.19
C PHE A 419 -0.16 -21.15 -10.10
N CYS A 420 -1.35 -21.76 -10.11
CA CYS A 420 -1.51 -23.19 -10.16
C CYS A 420 -0.89 -23.81 -11.43
N ALA A 421 -1.07 -23.15 -12.59
CA ALA A 421 -0.45 -23.59 -13.85
C ALA A 421 1.09 -23.48 -13.82
N SER A 422 1.63 -22.62 -12.94
CA SER A 422 3.08 -22.48 -12.72
C SER A 422 3.63 -23.48 -11.68
N GLY A 423 2.78 -24.36 -11.12
CA GLY A 423 3.18 -25.42 -10.18
C GLY A 423 3.03 -25.06 -8.69
N VAL A 424 2.40 -23.93 -8.35
CA VAL A 424 2.10 -23.54 -6.96
C VAL A 424 0.85 -24.27 -6.48
N ASN A 425 0.81 -24.73 -5.23
CA ASN A 425 -0.36 -25.37 -4.63
C ASN A 425 -1.57 -24.44 -4.62
N PHE A 426 -2.77 -25.00 -4.62
CA PHE A 426 -4.01 -24.22 -4.75
C PHE A 426 -4.26 -23.27 -3.59
N ASP A 427 -4.07 -23.70 -2.36
CA ASP A 427 -4.21 -22.89 -1.13
C ASP A 427 -3.20 -21.75 -1.08
N GLU A 428 -1.95 -22.03 -1.40
CA GLU A 428 -0.87 -21.04 -1.53
C GLU A 428 -1.14 -20.03 -2.66
N SER A 429 -1.66 -20.53 -3.80
CA SER A 429 -2.02 -19.69 -4.96
C SER A 429 -3.13 -18.70 -4.62
N ILE A 430 -4.16 -19.13 -3.88
CA ILE A 430 -5.24 -18.24 -3.43
C ILE A 430 -4.68 -17.19 -2.45
N GLY A 431 -3.91 -17.63 -1.46
CA GLY A 431 -3.30 -16.73 -0.48
C GLY A 431 -2.41 -15.68 -1.15
N ALA A 432 -1.50 -16.10 -2.03
CA ALA A 432 -0.59 -15.20 -2.75
C ALA A 432 -1.34 -14.24 -3.69
N ALA A 433 -2.40 -14.69 -4.40
CA ALA A 433 -3.19 -13.84 -5.28
C ALA A 433 -3.95 -12.75 -4.50
N VAL A 434 -4.55 -13.12 -3.36
CA VAL A 434 -5.24 -12.18 -2.47
C VAL A 434 -4.26 -11.21 -1.84
N SER A 435 -3.12 -11.69 -1.35
CA SER A 435 -2.04 -10.87 -0.82
C SER A 435 -1.53 -9.85 -1.84
N ALA A 436 -1.33 -10.27 -3.09
CA ALA A 436 -0.86 -9.40 -4.16
C ALA A 436 -1.85 -8.28 -4.50
N ILE A 437 -3.14 -8.59 -4.70
CA ILE A 437 -4.14 -7.59 -5.08
C ILE A 437 -4.56 -6.71 -3.91
N GLY A 438 -4.47 -7.25 -2.67
CA GLY A 438 -4.71 -6.51 -1.44
C GLY A 438 -3.50 -5.67 -1.01
N ASN A 439 -2.33 -5.86 -1.62
CA ASN A 439 -1.04 -5.28 -1.22
C ASN A 439 -0.73 -5.55 0.26
N VAL A 440 -0.82 -6.81 0.70
CA VAL A 440 -0.67 -7.21 2.12
C VAL A 440 0.71 -7.80 2.42
N GLY A 441 1.30 -8.52 1.45
CA GLY A 441 2.63 -9.13 1.52
C GLY A 441 2.67 -10.53 2.11
N ILE A 442 2.09 -10.73 3.28
CA ILE A 442 1.97 -12.06 3.90
C ILE A 442 0.84 -12.88 3.26
N SER A 443 0.93 -14.20 3.36
CA SER A 443 -0.03 -15.13 2.77
C SER A 443 -0.27 -16.34 3.69
N ILE A 444 -0.70 -17.45 3.12
CA ILE A 444 -0.98 -18.71 3.78
C ILE A 444 0.03 -19.76 3.29
N GLY A 445 0.31 -20.79 4.06
CA GLY A 445 1.22 -21.87 3.72
C GLY A 445 2.69 -21.44 3.75
N GLN A 446 3.48 -21.79 2.74
CA GLN A 446 4.90 -21.47 2.63
C GLN A 446 5.18 -19.95 2.58
N PHE A 447 4.21 -19.15 2.19
CA PHE A 447 4.28 -17.68 2.09
C PHE A 447 3.63 -16.97 3.28
N GLY A 448 3.47 -17.70 4.39
CA GLY A 448 2.96 -17.20 5.67
C GLY A 448 3.93 -16.27 6.40
N PRO A 449 3.72 -16.02 7.71
CA PRO A 449 4.48 -15.05 8.50
C PRO A 449 6.00 -15.21 8.46
N SER A 450 6.47 -16.44 8.44
CA SER A 450 7.91 -16.79 8.43
C SER A 450 8.41 -17.17 7.03
N GLY A 451 7.57 -17.05 6.00
CA GLY A 451 7.88 -17.48 4.64
C GLY A 451 8.33 -16.35 3.73
N THR A 452 8.99 -16.72 2.63
CA THR A 452 9.40 -15.79 1.57
C THR A 452 8.99 -16.30 0.20
N TYR A 453 8.91 -15.40 -0.78
CA TYR A 453 8.62 -15.76 -2.18
C TYR A 453 9.88 -16.12 -2.98
N ALA A 454 11.00 -16.45 -2.29
CA ALA A 454 12.26 -16.80 -2.95
C ALA A 454 12.09 -17.95 -3.96
N GLU A 455 11.40 -19.02 -3.56
CA GLU A 455 11.16 -20.21 -4.38
C GLU A 455 9.96 -20.09 -5.33
N PHE A 456 9.29 -18.91 -5.35
CA PHE A 456 8.14 -18.71 -6.21
C PHE A 456 8.54 -18.81 -7.69
N PRO A 457 7.78 -19.49 -8.56
CA PRO A 457 8.13 -19.63 -9.98
C PRO A 457 8.30 -18.27 -10.67
N MET A 458 9.26 -18.17 -11.59
CA MET A 458 9.60 -16.93 -12.28
C MET A 458 8.36 -16.27 -12.93
N VAL A 459 7.53 -17.05 -13.62
CA VAL A 459 6.30 -16.54 -14.25
C VAL A 459 5.34 -15.99 -13.18
N ALA A 460 5.21 -16.70 -12.06
CA ALA A 460 4.36 -16.28 -10.97
C ALA A 460 4.87 -14.98 -10.31
N LYS A 461 6.19 -14.77 -10.16
CA LYS A 461 6.78 -13.51 -9.68
C LYS A 461 6.42 -12.31 -10.57
N TRP A 462 6.49 -12.47 -11.90
CA TRP A 462 6.09 -11.40 -12.83
C TRP A 462 4.59 -11.09 -12.77
N VAL A 463 3.75 -12.11 -12.74
CA VAL A 463 2.29 -11.94 -12.63
C VAL A 463 1.94 -11.31 -11.28
N MET A 464 2.56 -11.76 -10.19
CA MET A 464 2.35 -11.20 -8.86
C MET A 464 2.74 -9.72 -8.81
N SER A 465 3.90 -9.34 -9.37
CA SER A 465 4.33 -7.94 -9.49
C SER A 465 3.33 -7.08 -10.26
N PHE A 466 2.74 -7.62 -11.32
CA PHE A 466 1.71 -6.91 -12.09
C PHE A 466 0.39 -6.78 -11.31
N VAL A 467 0.00 -7.81 -10.56
CA VAL A 467 -1.20 -7.77 -9.71
C VAL A 467 -1.03 -6.80 -8.54
N MET A 468 0.15 -6.71 -7.93
CA MET A 468 0.49 -5.69 -6.92
C MET A 468 0.28 -4.28 -7.45
N LEU A 469 0.70 -4.02 -8.69
CA LEU A 469 0.48 -2.74 -9.38
C LEU A 469 -1.01 -2.46 -9.59
N ILE A 470 -1.78 -3.46 -10.04
CA ILE A 470 -3.24 -3.34 -10.22
C ILE A 470 -3.94 -3.03 -8.90
N GLY A 471 -3.56 -3.73 -7.83
CA GLY A 471 -4.11 -3.52 -6.48
C GLY A 471 -3.86 -2.08 -6.01
N ARG A 472 -2.63 -1.60 -6.15
CA ARG A 472 -2.22 -0.25 -5.71
C ARG A 472 -2.92 0.87 -6.48
N LEU A 473 -3.10 0.73 -7.79
CA LEU A 473 -3.71 1.73 -8.68
C LEU A 473 -5.23 1.60 -8.83
N GLU A 474 -5.87 0.79 -7.99
CA GLU A 474 -7.32 0.60 -8.02
C GLU A 474 -7.86 0.16 -9.39
N ILE A 475 -7.48 -1.02 -9.85
CA ILE A 475 -7.96 -1.80 -11.00
C ILE A 475 -8.28 -0.98 -12.26
N PHE A 476 -9.23 -0.04 -12.20
CA PHE A 476 -9.70 0.70 -13.37
C PHE A 476 -8.61 1.55 -14.02
N THR A 477 -7.73 2.14 -13.23
CA THR A 477 -6.61 2.97 -13.72
C THR A 477 -5.69 2.17 -14.64
N VAL A 478 -5.38 0.92 -14.28
CA VAL A 478 -4.53 0.04 -15.08
C VAL A 478 -5.32 -0.58 -16.23
N LEU A 479 -6.53 -1.10 -15.98
CA LEU A 479 -7.32 -1.75 -17.03
C LEU A 479 -7.73 -0.82 -18.15
N LEU A 480 -7.98 0.46 -17.88
CA LEU A 480 -8.29 1.47 -18.90
C LEU A 480 -7.19 1.59 -19.96
N LEU A 481 -5.91 1.39 -19.58
CA LEU A 481 -4.78 1.44 -20.52
C LEU A 481 -4.88 0.38 -21.63
N PHE A 482 -5.52 -0.75 -21.35
CA PHE A 482 -5.70 -1.85 -22.30
C PHE A 482 -7.01 -1.74 -23.09
N THR A 483 -7.85 -0.72 -22.80
CA THR A 483 -9.12 -0.54 -23.52
C THR A 483 -8.94 0.29 -24.79
N ARG A 484 -9.61 -0.12 -25.87
CA ARG A 484 -9.65 0.67 -27.11
C ARG A 484 -10.31 2.05 -26.90
N ALA A 485 -11.16 2.19 -25.89
CA ALA A 485 -11.88 3.42 -25.59
C ALA A 485 -10.92 4.57 -25.23
N LEU A 486 -9.86 4.29 -24.48
CA LEU A 486 -8.84 5.29 -24.12
C LEU A 486 -8.06 5.79 -25.33
N TRP A 487 -7.80 4.91 -26.33
CA TRP A 487 -6.95 5.21 -27.50
C TRP A 487 -7.73 5.66 -28.73
N ARG A 488 -9.06 5.48 -28.76
CA ARG A 488 -9.89 6.02 -29.83
C ARG A 488 -9.89 7.55 -29.79
N LYS A 489 -9.70 8.15 -30.95
CA LYS A 489 -9.72 9.60 -31.16
C LYS A 489 -11.12 10.17 -30.98
#